data_2433e3bb69a635d06264289c4da93abb
#
_entry.id   2433e3bb69a635d06264289c4da93abb
#
_cell.length_a   1.000
_cell.length_b   1.000
_cell.length_c   1.000
_cell.angle_alpha   90.00
_cell.angle_beta   90.00
_cell.angle_gamma   90.00
#
_symmetry.space_group_name_H-M   'P 1'
#
loop_
_entity.id
_entity.type
_entity.pdbx_description
1 polymer ?
#
loop_
_entity_poly.entity_id
_entity_poly.type
_entity_poly.pdbx_seq_one_letter_code
_entity_poly.pdbx_strand_id
1 'polypeptide(L)'
;METVYIAGGCLWGVQHFFDTVPGVQMTEAGRANGTTSSLDGPYDGYAECVKVVYDEKNTSISELMAHLFEIIDPYSLNKQGVDVGKKYRTGLYSTDPRHLEEARAFINGREDRDKIMLEVLPLTNYVRSAEEH
;
A
#
# COMPACT_ATOMS: atom_id res chain seq x y z
N MET A 1 1.53 -18.41 2.99
CA MET A 1 0.92 -17.12 2.53
C MET A 1 1.20 -16.03 3.54
N GLU A 2 1.58 -14.88 3.05
CA GLU A 2 1.79 -13.70 3.88
C GLU A 2 0.90 -12.57 3.41
N THR A 3 0.74 -11.55 4.24
CA THR A 3 -0.18 -10.45 3.97
C THR A 3 0.52 -9.11 4.20
N VAL A 4 0.34 -8.19 3.26
CA VAL A 4 0.82 -6.82 3.38
C VAL A 4 -0.27 -5.88 2.85
N TYR A 5 -0.20 -4.62 3.23
CA TYR A 5 -1.18 -3.60 2.84
C TYR A 5 -0.46 -2.50 2.08
N ILE A 6 -0.89 -2.24 0.85
CA ILE A 6 -0.17 -1.37 -0.08
C ILE A 6 -1.07 -0.21 -0.50
N ALA A 7 -0.58 1.01 -0.33
CA ALA A 7 -1.26 2.23 -0.74
C ALA A 7 -0.52 2.88 -1.90
N GLY A 8 -1.22 3.16 -2.97
CA GLY A 8 -0.64 3.74 -4.18
C GLY A 8 -1.57 4.72 -4.88
N GLY A 9 -2.34 5.49 -4.13
CA GLY A 9 -3.34 6.40 -4.67
C GLY A 9 -4.72 5.76 -4.70
N CYS A 10 -5.43 5.88 -5.82
CA CYS A 10 -6.76 5.28 -5.94
C CYS A 10 -6.68 3.75 -5.78
N LEU A 11 -7.39 3.22 -4.79
CA LEU A 11 -7.29 1.80 -4.45
C LEU A 11 -7.75 0.87 -5.57
N TRP A 12 -8.70 1.29 -6.40
CA TRP A 12 -9.21 0.42 -7.48
C TRP A 12 -8.16 0.16 -8.55
N GLY A 13 -7.38 1.17 -8.92
CA GLY A 13 -6.29 1.01 -9.87
C GLY A 13 -5.17 0.13 -9.31
N VAL A 14 -4.83 0.34 -8.05
CA VAL A 14 -3.82 -0.47 -7.36
C VAL A 14 -4.26 -1.93 -7.26
N GLN A 15 -5.52 -2.17 -6.88
CA GLN A 15 -6.06 -3.51 -6.77
C GLN A 15 -6.03 -4.23 -8.13
N HIS A 16 -6.50 -3.56 -9.17
CA HIS A 16 -6.52 -4.14 -10.51
C HIS A 16 -5.10 -4.55 -10.95
N PHE A 17 -4.14 -3.68 -10.70
CA PHE A 17 -2.74 -3.96 -11.04
C PHE A 17 -2.20 -5.18 -10.26
N PHE A 18 -2.37 -5.19 -8.94
CA PHE A 18 -1.82 -6.27 -8.12
C PHE A 18 -2.50 -7.62 -8.36
N ASP A 19 -3.73 -7.64 -8.83
CA ASP A 19 -4.38 -8.88 -9.25
C ASP A 19 -3.64 -9.55 -10.43
N THR A 20 -2.82 -8.82 -11.16
CA THR A 20 -2.04 -9.36 -12.28
C THR A 20 -0.60 -9.72 -11.90
N VAL A 21 -0.16 -9.40 -10.69
CA VAL A 21 1.24 -9.62 -10.28
C VAL A 21 1.45 -11.09 -9.91
N PRO A 22 2.45 -11.76 -10.51
CA PRO A 22 2.75 -13.15 -10.16
C PRO A 22 3.07 -13.31 -8.68
N GLY A 23 2.52 -14.36 -8.08
CA GLY A 23 2.69 -14.64 -6.65
C GLY A 23 1.63 -14.00 -5.76
N VAL A 24 0.87 -13.04 -6.25
CA VAL A 24 -0.28 -12.49 -5.53
C VAL A 24 -1.45 -13.44 -5.68
N GLN A 25 -2.01 -13.87 -4.54
CA GLN A 25 -3.09 -14.85 -4.49
C GLN A 25 -4.47 -14.17 -4.38
N MET A 26 -4.53 -13.06 -3.65
CA MET A 26 -5.79 -12.38 -3.37
C MET A 26 -5.52 -10.92 -3.03
N THR A 27 -6.44 -10.05 -3.44
CA THR A 27 -6.42 -8.64 -3.05
C THR A 27 -7.78 -8.22 -2.50
N GLU A 28 -7.77 -7.21 -1.63
CA GLU A 28 -8.98 -6.65 -1.04
C GLU A 28 -8.79 -5.15 -0.85
N ALA A 29 -9.73 -4.36 -1.34
CA ALA A 29 -9.70 -2.91 -1.18
C ALA A 29 -10.10 -2.50 0.24
N GLY A 30 -9.41 -1.51 0.80
CA GLY A 30 -9.70 -1.08 2.15
C GLY A 30 -9.07 0.24 2.53
N ARG A 31 -9.03 0.50 3.83
CA ARG A 31 -8.52 1.72 4.44
C ARG A 31 -7.56 1.35 5.55
N ALA A 32 -6.34 1.87 5.47
CA ALA A 32 -5.30 1.57 6.44
C ALA A 32 -5.03 2.76 7.35
N ASN A 33 -4.78 2.47 8.61
CA ASN A 33 -4.26 3.43 9.60
C ASN A 33 -5.12 4.66 9.82
N GLY A 34 -6.43 4.54 9.62
CA GLY A 34 -7.37 5.51 10.14
C GLY A 34 -7.56 5.31 11.63
N THR A 35 -8.28 6.20 12.28
CA THR A 35 -8.49 6.15 13.73
C THR A 35 -9.81 5.48 14.13
N THR A 36 -10.70 5.19 13.18
CA THR A 36 -11.99 4.57 13.44
C THR A 36 -12.20 3.34 12.58
N SER A 37 -13.24 2.57 12.91
CA SER A 37 -13.65 1.41 12.12
C SER A 37 -14.89 1.71 11.26
N SER A 38 -15.32 2.97 11.21
CA SER A 38 -16.53 3.36 10.47
C SER A 38 -16.21 3.74 9.04
N LEU A 39 -17.02 3.26 8.10
CA LEU A 39 -16.96 3.69 6.70
C LEU A 39 -17.81 4.95 6.44
N ASP A 40 -18.71 5.29 7.35
CA ASP A 40 -19.73 6.34 7.17
C ASP A 40 -19.40 7.64 7.90
N GLY A 41 -18.40 7.63 8.75
CA GLY A 41 -18.01 8.82 9.52
C GLY A 41 -17.16 9.81 8.74
N PRO A 42 -16.79 10.92 9.38
CA PRO A 42 -15.85 11.87 8.79
C PRO A 42 -14.51 11.20 8.50
N TYR A 43 -13.75 11.80 7.58
CA TYR A 43 -12.43 11.30 7.26
C TYR A 43 -11.55 11.26 8.51
N ASP A 44 -10.96 10.10 8.78
CA ASP A 44 -10.22 9.83 10.02
C ASP A 44 -8.71 9.65 9.82
N GLY A 45 -8.17 10.08 8.68
CA GLY A 45 -6.74 10.01 8.41
C GLY A 45 -6.26 8.75 7.70
N TYR A 46 -7.18 7.89 7.27
CA TYR A 46 -6.82 6.65 6.59
C TYR A 46 -6.10 6.88 5.25
N ALA A 47 -5.33 5.88 4.82
CA ALA A 47 -4.86 5.77 3.44
C ALA A 47 -5.71 4.72 2.72
N GLU A 48 -6.15 5.03 1.49
CA GLU A 48 -6.75 4.02 0.63
C GLU A 48 -5.68 2.98 0.32
N CYS A 49 -6.00 1.73 0.55
CA CYS A 49 -5.02 0.66 0.40
C CYS A 49 -5.63 -0.60 -0.19
N VAL A 50 -4.75 -1.50 -0.56
CA VAL A 50 -5.10 -2.85 -1.01
C VAL A 50 -4.40 -3.83 -0.10
N LYS A 51 -5.20 -4.72 0.52
CA LYS A 51 -4.67 -5.87 1.23
C LYS A 51 -4.19 -6.87 0.18
N VAL A 52 -2.93 -7.27 0.26
CA VAL A 52 -2.31 -8.19 -0.69
C VAL A 52 -1.89 -9.44 0.05
N VAL A 53 -2.52 -10.56 -0.31
CA VAL A 53 -2.11 -11.88 0.18
C VAL A 53 -1.26 -12.52 -0.91
N TYR A 54 -0.04 -12.91 -0.57
CA TYR A 54 0.92 -13.39 -1.55
C TYR A 54 1.63 -14.66 -1.07
N ASP A 55 2.10 -15.43 -2.06
CA ASP A 55 2.91 -16.61 -1.80
C ASP A 55 4.38 -16.19 -1.67
N GLU A 56 4.92 -16.27 -0.47
CA GLU A 56 6.30 -15.88 -0.14
C GLU A 56 7.35 -16.75 -0.83
N LYS A 57 6.94 -17.86 -1.42
CA LYS A 57 7.83 -18.70 -2.22
C LYS A 57 7.98 -18.18 -3.64
N ASN A 58 7.02 -17.40 -4.13
CA ASN A 58 6.98 -16.93 -5.50
C ASN A 58 7.27 -15.45 -5.64
N THR A 59 7.09 -14.67 -4.59
CA THR A 59 7.37 -13.24 -4.61
C THR A 59 7.84 -12.78 -3.22
N SER A 60 8.20 -11.52 -3.11
CA SER A 60 8.73 -10.94 -1.87
C SER A 60 8.27 -9.51 -1.70
N ILE A 61 8.46 -8.95 -0.50
CA ILE A 61 8.19 -7.53 -0.27
C ILE A 61 8.98 -6.65 -1.24
N SER A 62 10.25 -6.96 -1.48
CA SER A 62 11.08 -6.19 -2.42
C SER A 62 10.50 -6.23 -3.84
N GLU A 63 10.01 -7.39 -4.29
CA GLU A 63 9.40 -7.50 -5.60
C GLU A 63 8.07 -6.75 -5.68
N LEU A 64 7.25 -6.84 -4.62
CA LEU A 64 5.99 -6.08 -4.55
C LEU A 64 6.25 -4.58 -4.54
N MET A 65 7.29 -4.12 -3.84
CA MET A 65 7.69 -2.71 -3.86
C MET A 65 8.13 -2.28 -5.26
N ALA A 66 8.90 -3.12 -5.96
CA ALA A 66 9.32 -2.83 -7.32
C ALA A 66 8.12 -2.69 -8.26
N HIS A 67 7.14 -3.57 -8.13
CA HIS A 67 5.89 -3.48 -8.91
C HIS A 67 5.10 -2.22 -8.56
N LEU A 68 4.99 -1.89 -7.28
CA LEU A 68 4.30 -0.66 -6.87
C LEU A 68 4.95 0.57 -7.51
N PHE A 69 6.27 0.62 -7.54
CA PHE A 69 7.01 1.75 -8.11
C PHE A 69 6.80 1.89 -9.62
N GLU A 70 6.28 0.87 -10.30
CA GLU A 70 5.92 0.98 -11.72
C GLU A 70 4.67 1.81 -11.95
N ILE A 71 3.80 1.93 -10.94
CA ILE A 71 2.48 2.56 -11.09
C ILE A 71 2.28 3.83 -10.27
N ILE A 72 3.23 4.18 -9.40
CA ILE A 72 3.13 5.39 -8.58
C ILE A 72 4.20 6.40 -8.95
N ASP A 73 3.95 7.65 -8.55
CA ASP A 73 4.99 8.66 -8.45
C ASP A 73 5.51 8.65 -7.00
N PRO A 74 6.69 8.06 -6.75
CA PRO A 74 7.17 7.89 -5.39
C PRO A 74 7.65 9.19 -4.74
N TYR A 75 7.75 10.27 -5.50
CA TYR A 75 8.17 11.58 -5.00
C TYR A 75 7.00 12.47 -4.59
N SER A 76 5.78 12.04 -4.87
CA SER A 76 4.59 12.84 -4.62
C SER A 76 4.07 12.63 -3.20
N LEU A 77 3.81 13.70 -2.48
CA LEU A 77 3.25 13.65 -1.14
C LEU A 77 1.74 13.86 -1.19
N ASN A 78 0.99 12.89 -0.67
CA ASN A 78 -0.47 12.95 -0.56
C ASN A 78 -1.17 13.23 -1.91
N LYS A 79 -0.59 12.72 -2.99
CA LYS A 79 -1.13 12.96 -4.32
C LYS A 79 -0.63 11.87 -5.28
N GLN A 80 -1.52 11.37 -6.12
CA GLN A 80 -1.16 10.49 -7.23
C GLN A 80 -2.00 10.89 -8.44
N GLY A 81 -1.33 11.44 -9.45
CA GLY A 81 -2.01 11.94 -10.64
C GLY A 81 -2.99 13.05 -10.31
N VAL A 82 -4.25 12.86 -10.66
CA VAL A 82 -5.34 13.81 -10.39
C VAL A 82 -5.94 13.65 -8.99
N ASP A 83 -5.62 12.56 -8.29
CA ASP A 83 -6.14 12.26 -6.96
C ASP A 83 -5.29 12.98 -5.91
N VAL A 84 -5.87 13.99 -5.27
CA VAL A 84 -5.18 14.83 -4.30
C VAL A 84 -5.83 14.69 -2.92
N GLY A 85 -5.03 14.46 -1.90
CA GLY A 85 -5.48 14.37 -0.53
C GLY A 85 -4.70 13.30 0.25
N LYS A 86 -4.73 13.43 1.57
CA LYS A 86 -3.99 12.52 2.46
C LYS A 86 -4.38 11.05 2.27
N LYS A 87 -5.62 10.77 1.89
CA LYS A 87 -6.08 9.40 1.66
C LYS A 87 -5.42 8.74 0.45
N TYR A 88 -4.82 9.51 -0.44
CA TYR A 88 -4.12 9.03 -1.63
C TYR A 88 -2.62 8.96 -1.46
N ARG A 89 -2.13 9.09 -0.23
CA ARG A 89 -0.69 8.95 0.04
C ARG A 89 -0.24 7.52 -0.23
N THR A 90 1.03 7.37 -0.58
CA THR A 90 1.62 6.05 -0.83
C THR A 90 2.18 5.46 0.44
N GLY A 91 2.14 4.14 0.55
CA GLY A 91 2.65 3.46 1.73
C GLY A 91 2.65 1.95 1.62
N LEU A 92 3.39 1.35 2.52
CA LEU A 92 3.34 -0.08 2.77
C LEU A 92 3.17 -0.28 4.28
N TYR A 93 2.16 -1.05 4.64
CA TYR A 93 1.81 -1.30 6.04
C TYR A 93 1.77 -2.80 6.30
N SER A 94 2.21 -3.20 7.47
CA SER A 94 2.16 -4.61 7.86
C SER A 94 2.16 -4.73 9.39
N THR A 95 1.65 -5.85 9.87
CA THR A 95 1.80 -6.24 11.27
C THR A 95 3.10 -7.00 11.52
N ASP A 96 3.82 -7.37 10.46
CA ASP A 96 5.08 -8.12 10.57
C ASP A 96 6.26 -7.16 10.41
N PRO A 97 7.09 -6.99 11.46
CA PRO A 97 8.26 -6.10 11.38
C PRO A 97 9.25 -6.46 10.28
N ARG A 98 9.33 -7.74 9.89
CA ARG A 98 10.24 -8.17 8.83
C ARG A 98 9.83 -7.58 7.48
N HIS A 99 8.52 -7.46 7.23
CA HIS A 99 8.01 -6.82 6.02
C HIS A 99 8.43 -5.36 5.94
N LEU A 100 8.32 -4.66 7.07
CA LEU A 100 8.67 -3.24 7.14
C LEU A 100 10.17 -3.04 6.94
N GLU A 101 10.97 -3.91 7.53
CA GLU A 101 12.43 -3.88 7.38
C GLU A 101 12.84 -4.10 5.93
N GLU A 102 12.25 -5.09 5.27
CA GLU A 102 12.54 -5.37 3.85
C GLU A 102 12.11 -4.22 2.94
N ALA A 103 10.95 -3.62 3.20
CA ALA A 103 10.48 -2.47 2.43
C ALA A 103 11.41 -1.27 2.61
N ARG A 104 11.87 -1.01 3.84
CA ARG A 104 12.82 0.07 4.10
C ARG A 104 14.17 -0.18 3.43
N ALA A 105 14.63 -1.44 3.42
CA ALA A 105 15.86 -1.81 2.75
C ALA A 105 15.76 -1.58 1.23
N PHE A 106 14.60 -1.88 0.64
CA PHE A 106 14.34 -1.59 -0.77
C PHE A 106 14.51 -0.10 -1.06
N ILE A 107 13.91 0.76 -0.25
CA ILE A 107 14.01 2.22 -0.42
C ILE A 107 15.45 2.68 -0.21
N ASN A 108 16.10 2.23 0.86
CA ASN A 108 17.46 2.65 1.21
C ASN A 108 18.50 2.23 0.17
N GLY A 109 18.22 1.19 -0.61
CA GLY A 109 19.08 0.74 -1.69
C GLY A 109 18.96 1.56 -2.97
N ARG A 110 18.05 2.52 -3.03
CA ARG A 110 17.83 3.36 -4.21
C ARG A 110 18.68 4.63 -4.15
N GLU A 111 19.12 5.09 -5.31
CA GLU A 111 19.85 6.36 -5.39
C GLU A 111 18.98 7.57 -5.04
N ASP A 112 17.66 7.46 -5.29
CA ASP A 112 16.69 8.52 -5.05
C ASP A 112 16.01 8.43 -3.69
N ARG A 113 16.55 7.64 -2.75
CA ARG A 113 15.92 7.38 -1.45
C ARG A 113 15.51 8.64 -0.68
N ASP A 114 16.26 9.72 -0.82
CA ASP A 114 15.97 10.98 -0.11
C ASP A 114 14.76 11.72 -0.67
N LYS A 115 14.28 11.32 -1.85
CA LYS A 115 13.13 11.92 -2.51
C LYS A 115 11.87 11.10 -2.36
N ILE A 116 11.97 9.88 -1.83
CA ILE A 116 10.85 8.96 -1.72
C ILE A 116 9.91 9.43 -0.60
N MET A 117 8.64 9.61 -0.95
CA MET A 117 7.58 10.06 -0.03
C MET A 117 6.69 8.92 0.44
N LEU A 118 6.94 7.70 -0.01
CA LEU A 118 6.19 6.53 0.42
C LEU A 118 6.50 6.22 1.89
N GLU A 119 5.45 6.07 2.70
CA GLU A 119 5.64 5.71 4.11
C GLU A 119 5.70 4.20 4.29
N VAL A 120 6.49 3.74 5.25
CA VAL A 120 6.57 2.33 5.65
C VAL A 120 6.32 2.29 7.14
N LEU A 121 5.14 1.81 7.53
CA LEU A 121 4.67 1.91 8.91
C LEU A 121 3.98 0.62 9.35
N PRO A 122 3.96 0.36 10.67
CA PRO A 122 3.11 -0.71 11.20
C PRO A 122 1.65 -0.46 10.85
N LEU A 123 0.93 -1.52 10.55
CA LEU A 123 -0.52 -1.44 10.39
C LEU A 123 -1.16 -1.31 11.75
N THR A 124 -1.86 -0.21 11.99
CA THR A 124 -2.56 0.03 13.26
C THR A 124 -4.07 -0.18 13.16
N ASN A 125 -4.61 -0.08 11.95
CA ASN A 125 -6.03 -0.27 11.72
C ASN A 125 -6.25 -0.60 10.25
N TYR A 126 -7.19 -1.50 9.97
CA TYR A 126 -7.60 -1.80 8.61
C TYR A 126 -9.11 -2.03 8.58
N VAL A 127 -9.77 -1.36 7.65
CA VAL A 127 -11.21 -1.53 7.43
C VAL A 127 -11.42 -1.86 5.96
N ARG A 128 -12.11 -2.97 5.70
CA ARG A 128 -12.46 -3.34 4.33
C ARG A 128 -13.39 -2.31 3.72
N SER A 129 -13.15 -1.94 2.47
CA SER A 129 -14.05 -1.06 1.74
C SER A 129 -15.38 -1.75 1.48
N ALA A 130 -16.48 -1.03 1.70
CA ALA A 130 -17.82 -1.57 1.50
C ALA A 130 -18.21 -1.64 0.01
N GLU A 131 -17.55 -0.86 -0.83
CA GLU A 131 -17.88 -0.79 -2.24
C GLU A 131 -17.09 -1.80 -3.04
N GLU A 132 -17.76 -2.42 -4.01
CA GLU A 132 -17.14 -3.34 -4.94
C GLU A 132 -17.24 -2.76 -6.36
N HIS A 133 -16.18 -2.90 -7.09
CA HIS A 133 -16.09 -2.43 -8.48
C HIS A 133 -15.61 -3.52 -9.41
#